data_809ee0f331c07c8ce0ea1d6ca1b17ca5
#
_entry.id   809ee0f331c07c8ce0ea1d6ca1b17ca5
#
_cell.length_a   1.000
_cell.length_b   1.000
_cell.length_c   1.000
_cell.angle_alpha   90.00
_cell.angle_beta   90.00
_cell.angle_gamma   90.00
#
_symmetry.space_group_name_H-M   'P 1'
#
loop_
_entity.id
_entity.type
_entity.pdbx_description
1 polymer ?
#
loop_
_entity_poly.entity_id
_entity_poly.type
_entity_poly.pdbx_seq_one_letter_code
_entity_poly.pdbx_strand_id
1 'polypeptide(L)'
;MMTVESQQLSEQLRWTDLPQWQQLQLWWQQQSQQHLVQLHTDLQHQLRENGATFDPWLEQQRQLDLMPWLVSDKEWQQLQAGVKQRQLLLSLVLQDLYGPQLLIQQGLLPAELIFQNKNYLLPCHQLVPNHQQWLSLLAVDIGRDANGAFCVYADQSQMPAGLGFVLE
;
A
#
# COMPACT_ATOMS: atom_id res chain seq x y z
N MET A 1 -21.50 2.19 -24.25
CA MET A 1 -20.46 1.28 -23.70
C MET A 1 -19.61 2.12 -22.78
N MET A 2 -19.77 1.98 -21.46
CA MET A 2 -18.95 2.75 -20.51
C MET A 2 -17.51 2.25 -20.62
N THR A 3 -16.56 3.18 -20.72
CA THR A 3 -15.14 2.84 -20.70
C THR A 3 -14.74 2.35 -19.30
N VAL A 4 -13.68 1.58 -19.20
CA VAL A 4 -13.15 1.06 -17.90
C VAL A 4 -12.93 2.21 -16.92
N GLU A 5 -12.46 3.37 -17.42
CA GLU A 5 -12.26 4.60 -16.66
C GLU A 5 -13.56 5.17 -16.07
N SER A 6 -14.67 5.13 -16.82
CA SER A 6 -15.97 5.60 -16.33
C SER A 6 -16.57 4.66 -15.27
N GLN A 7 -16.23 3.37 -15.29
CA GLN A 7 -16.61 2.43 -14.25
C GLN A 7 -15.81 2.63 -12.96
N GLN A 8 -14.49 2.84 -13.06
CA GLN A 8 -13.63 3.17 -11.92
C GLN A 8 -14.07 4.48 -11.25
N LEU A 9 -14.35 5.51 -12.06
CA LEU A 9 -14.89 6.77 -11.55
C LEU A 9 -16.20 6.57 -10.80
N SER A 10 -17.12 5.74 -11.32
CA SER A 10 -18.41 5.48 -10.68
C SER A 10 -18.29 4.68 -9.38
N GLU A 11 -17.30 3.81 -9.27
CA GLU A 11 -17.00 3.07 -8.03
C GLU A 11 -16.37 3.96 -6.97
N GLN A 12 -15.44 4.82 -7.34
CA GLN A 12 -14.81 5.75 -6.40
C GLN A 12 -15.79 6.81 -5.89
N LEU A 13 -16.69 7.30 -6.74
CA LEU A 13 -17.73 8.27 -6.37
C LEU A 13 -18.80 7.70 -5.41
N ARG A 14 -18.93 6.39 -5.32
CA ARG A 14 -19.87 5.76 -4.39
C ARG A 14 -19.52 5.97 -2.92
N TRP A 15 -18.28 6.33 -2.61
CA TRP A 15 -17.76 6.21 -1.25
C TRP A 15 -17.38 7.53 -0.58
N THR A 16 -17.51 8.67 -1.28
CA THR A 16 -17.11 9.94 -0.67
C THR A 16 -18.06 11.08 -1.03
N ASP A 17 -18.70 11.64 -0.01
CA ASP A 17 -19.44 12.91 -0.08
C ASP A 17 -18.49 14.12 0.06
N LEU A 18 -17.20 13.97 -0.22
CA LEU A 18 -16.23 15.04 -0.07
C LEU A 18 -16.45 16.12 -1.14
N PRO A 19 -16.50 17.42 -0.76
CA PRO A 19 -16.64 18.52 -1.72
C PRO A 19 -15.54 18.51 -2.79
N GLN A 20 -14.34 18.05 -2.44
CA GLN A 20 -13.20 17.90 -3.36
C GLN A 20 -13.49 16.90 -4.48
N TRP A 21 -14.27 15.86 -4.22
CA TRP A 21 -14.71 14.91 -5.25
C TRP A 21 -15.61 15.57 -6.28
N GLN A 22 -16.54 16.42 -5.85
CA GLN A 22 -17.43 17.12 -6.76
C GLN A 22 -16.63 18.05 -7.69
N GLN A 23 -15.63 18.77 -7.15
CA GLN A 23 -14.76 19.63 -7.93
C GLN A 23 -13.93 18.84 -8.94
N LEU A 24 -13.34 17.72 -8.50
CA LEU A 24 -12.56 16.85 -9.38
C LEU A 24 -13.42 16.24 -10.48
N GLN A 25 -14.64 15.80 -10.16
CA GLN A 25 -15.59 15.26 -11.13
C GLN A 25 -15.99 16.31 -12.18
N LEU A 26 -16.30 17.54 -11.75
CA LEU A 26 -16.62 18.63 -12.66
C LEU A 26 -15.44 18.96 -13.58
N TRP A 27 -14.24 19.02 -13.02
CA TRP A 27 -13.03 19.24 -13.82
C TRP A 27 -12.83 18.11 -14.84
N TRP A 28 -12.98 16.85 -14.44
CA TRP A 28 -12.82 15.68 -15.29
C TRP A 28 -13.81 15.66 -16.46
N GLN A 29 -15.07 15.98 -16.19
CA GLN A 29 -16.12 16.05 -17.21
C GLN A 29 -15.88 17.15 -18.25
N GLN A 30 -15.12 18.19 -17.92
CA GLN A 30 -14.78 19.27 -18.83
C GLN A 30 -13.60 18.94 -19.73
N GLN A 31 -12.84 17.88 -19.42
CA GLN A 31 -11.69 17.51 -20.22
C GLN A 31 -12.11 16.73 -21.48
N SER A 32 -11.42 17.02 -22.60
CA SER A 32 -11.55 16.18 -23.79
C SER A 32 -10.79 14.85 -23.58
N GLN A 33 -11.27 13.79 -24.21
CA GLN A 33 -10.58 12.50 -24.17
C GLN A 33 -9.14 12.60 -24.69
N GLN A 34 -8.90 13.43 -25.70
CA GLN A 34 -7.57 13.65 -26.24
C GLN A 34 -6.64 14.31 -25.22
N HIS A 35 -7.14 15.26 -24.42
CA HIS A 35 -6.38 15.90 -23.33
C HIS A 35 -6.05 14.92 -22.21
N LEU A 36 -6.98 14.07 -21.81
CA LEU A 36 -6.73 13.03 -20.78
C LEU A 36 -5.66 12.02 -21.23
N VAL A 37 -5.71 11.59 -22.50
CA VAL A 37 -4.66 10.72 -23.06
C VAL A 37 -3.30 11.40 -23.05
N GLN A 38 -3.23 12.69 -23.39
CA GLN A 38 -1.99 13.46 -23.34
C GLN A 38 -1.46 13.56 -21.90
N LEU A 39 -2.30 13.92 -20.94
CA LEU A 39 -1.94 13.97 -19.52
C LEU A 39 -1.40 12.64 -19.01
N HIS A 40 -2.03 11.52 -19.39
CA HIS A 40 -1.57 10.19 -19.02
C HIS A 40 -0.17 9.90 -19.59
N THR A 41 0.05 10.25 -20.85
CA THR A 41 1.34 10.07 -21.52
C THR A 41 2.43 10.91 -20.85
N ASP A 42 2.14 12.17 -20.55
CA ASP A 42 3.07 13.09 -19.90
C ASP A 42 3.42 12.60 -18.48
N LEU A 43 2.42 12.13 -17.72
CA LEU A 43 2.63 11.53 -16.39
C LEU A 43 3.57 10.32 -16.46
N GLN A 44 3.31 9.39 -17.37
CA GLN A 44 4.15 8.20 -17.54
C GLN A 44 5.58 8.54 -17.94
N HIS A 45 5.74 9.59 -18.78
CA HIS A 45 7.06 10.07 -19.18
C HIS A 45 7.80 10.66 -17.97
N GLN A 46 7.16 11.54 -17.21
CA GLN A 46 7.74 12.16 -16.03
C GLN A 46 8.15 11.15 -14.96
N LEU A 47 7.31 10.16 -14.68
CA LEU A 47 7.64 9.07 -13.75
C LEU A 47 8.89 8.28 -14.19
N ARG A 48 9.05 8.03 -15.50
CA ARG A 48 10.23 7.35 -16.02
C ARG A 48 11.49 8.20 -15.90
N GLU A 49 11.41 9.47 -16.22
CA GLU A 49 12.54 10.41 -16.14
C GLU A 49 13.03 10.54 -14.68
N ASN A 50 12.11 10.55 -13.74
CA ASN A 50 12.43 10.65 -12.30
C ASN A 50 12.82 9.29 -11.69
N GLY A 51 12.80 8.21 -12.47
CA GLY A 51 13.13 6.86 -11.99
C GLY A 51 12.08 6.26 -11.05
N ALA A 52 10.90 6.88 -10.94
CA ALA A 52 9.78 6.40 -10.14
C ALA A 52 9.04 5.28 -10.87
N THR A 53 9.70 4.13 -11.04
CA THR A 53 9.14 2.94 -11.69
C THR A 53 9.06 1.79 -10.70
N PHE A 54 7.99 0.98 -10.76
CA PHE A 54 7.80 -0.14 -9.85
C PHE A 54 8.79 -1.29 -10.09
N ASP A 55 9.06 -1.60 -11.34
CA ASP A 55 10.04 -2.61 -11.73
C ASP A 55 10.53 -2.31 -13.16
N PRO A 56 11.78 -1.92 -13.34
CA PRO A 56 12.34 -1.63 -14.66
C PRO A 56 12.43 -2.85 -15.59
N TRP A 57 12.31 -4.06 -15.04
CA TRP A 57 12.47 -5.33 -15.75
C TRP A 57 11.13 -5.98 -16.16
N LEU A 58 10.00 -5.51 -15.63
CA LEU A 58 8.67 -6.00 -16.02
C LEU A 58 8.18 -5.23 -17.23
N GLU A 59 7.92 -5.94 -18.33
CA GLU A 59 7.29 -5.37 -19.55
C GLU A 59 5.90 -4.79 -19.27
N GLN A 60 5.18 -5.32 -18.28
CA GLN A 60 3.91 -4.78 -17.79
C GLN A 60 4.18 -3.82 -16.63
N GLN A 61 4.54 -2.60 -16.95
CA GLN A 61 4.63 -1.52 -15.96
C GLN A 61 3.24 -1.26 -15.38
N ARG A 62 3.11 -1.34 -14.07
CA ARG A 62 1.92 -0.81 -13.38
C ARG A 62 1.84 0.68 -13.69
N GLN A 63 0.76 1.07 -14.36
CA GLN A 63 0.54 2.46 -14.70
C GLN A 63 -0.10 3.16 -13.50
N LEU A 64 0.38 4.36 -13.20
CA LEU A 64 -0.29 5.23 -12.24
C LEU A 64 -1.58 5.77 -12.88
N ASP A 65 -2.69 5.70 -12.16
CA ASP A 65 -3.96 6.25 -12.61
C ASP A 65 -3.93 7.78 -12.52
N LEU A 66 -4.50 8.45 -13.52
CA LEU A 66 -4.69 9.90 -13.49
C LEU A 66 -5.70 10.33 -12.42
N MET A 67 -6.64 9.45 -12.08
CA MET A 67 -7.66 9.74 -11.09
C MET A 67 -7.13 9.45 -9.68
N PRO A 68 -6.88 10.46 -8.85
CA PRO A 68 -6.39 10.25 -7.49
C PRO A 68 -7.48 9.62 -6.61
N TRP A 69 -7.08 8.71 -5.76
CA TRP A 69 -7.95 8.20 -4.73
C TRP A 69 -7.98 9.18 -3.55
N LEU A 70 -9.07 9.95 -3.43
CA LEU A 70 -9.22 10.94 -2.37
C LEU A 70 -9.53 10.25 -1.04
N VAL A 71 -8.84 10.69 0.01
CA VAL A 71 -9.01 10.23 1.39
C VAL A 71 -9.22 11.47 2.25
N SER A 72 -10.29 11.48 3.06
CA SER A 72 -10.54 12.57 4.00
C SER A 72 -9.55 12.56 5.16
N ASP A 73 -9.37 13.69 5.84
CA ASP A 73 -8.52 13.77 7.03
C ASP A 73 -8.91 12.75 8.11
N LYS A 74 -10.21 12.55 8.31
CA LYS A 74 -10.72 11.56 9.27
C LYS A 74 -10.33 10.13 8.86
N GLU A 75 -10.51 9.80 7.60
CA GLU A 75 -10.12 8.50 7.05
C GLU A 75 -8.61 8.29 7.12
N TRP A 76 -7.84 9.35 6.79
CA TRP A 76 -6.39 9.31 6.89
C TRP A 76 -5.91 9.05 8.31
N GLN A 77 -6.49 9.72 9.30
CA GLN A 77 -6.19 9.47 10.72
C GLN A 77 -6.50 8.02 11.13
N GLN A 78 -7.63 7.49 10.68
CA GLN A 78 -8.01 6.10 10.93
C GLN A 78 -7.01 5.12 10.27
N LEU A 79 -6.64 5.35 9.02
CA LEU A 79 -5.64 4.55 8.30
C LEU A 79 -4.28 4.59 9.01
N GLN A 80 -3.80 5.78 9.36
CA GLN A 80 -2.54 5.92 10.08
C GLN A 80 -2.53 5.15 11.41
N ALA A 81 -3.61 5.25 12.19
CA ALA A 81 -3.74 4.53 13.45
C ALA A 81 -3.70 3.02 13.23
N GLY A 82 -4.45 2.51 12.24
CA GLY A 82 -4.49 1.10 11.90
C GLY A 82 -3.14 0.56 11.40
N VAL A 83 -2.47 1.29 10.51
CA VAL A 83 -1.15 0.89 9.98
C VAL A 83 -0.08 0.89 11.08
N LYS A 84 -0.08 1.90 11.96
CA LYS A 84 0.85 1.94 13.12
C LYS A 84 0.62 0.78 14.07
N GLN A 85 -0.64 0.46 14.39
CA GLN A 85 -0.97 -0.70 15.22
C GLN A 85 -0.49 -2.00 14.58
N ARG A 86 -0.71 -2.16 13.27
CA ARG A 86 -0.28 -3.32 12.51
C ARG A 86 1.25 -3.48 12.48
N GLN A 87 1.98 -2.39 12.23
CA GLN A 87 3.44 -2.36 12.29
C GLN A 87 3.97 -2.77 13.66
N LEU A 88 3.37 -2.24 14.73
CA LEU A 88 3.74 -2.60 16.11
C LEU A 88 3.50 -4.09 16.37
N LEU A 89 2.34 -4.60 15.98
CA LEU A 89 2.01 -6.04 16.13
C LEU A 89 3.04 -6.91 15.39
N LEU A 90 3.33 -6.63 14.13
CA LEU A 90 4.30 -7.38 13.35
C LEU A 90 5.72 -7.28 13.94
N SER A 91 6.08 -6.11 14.45
CA SER A 91 7.36 -5.91 15.13
C SER A 91 7.48 -6.76 16.41
N LEU A 92 6.40 -6.84 17.21
CA LEU A 92 6.35 -7.70 18.40
C LEU A 92 6.40 -9.19 18.05
N VAL A 93 5.73 -9.59 16.97
CA VAL A 93 5.81 -10.98 16.46
C VAL A 93 7.24 -11.31 16.04
N LEU A 94 7.92 -10.43 15.31
CA LEU A 94 9.33 -10.64 14.95
C LEU A 94 10.23 -10.74 16.18
N GLN A 95 10.00 -9.87 17.17
CA GLN A 95 10.74 -9.87 18.43
C GLN A 95 10.57 -11.21 19.16
N ASP A 96 9.36 -11.76 19.20
CA ASP A 96 9.09 -13.06 19.82
C ASP A 96 9.74 -14.21 19.01
N LEU A 97 9.60 -14.21 17.69
CA LEU A 97 10.13 -15.26 16.80
C LEU A 97 11.66 -15.37 16.85
N TYR A 98 12.37 -14.25 16.94
CA TYR A 98 13.82 -14.22 17.08
C TYR A 98 14.29 -14.21 18.54
N GLY A 99 13.36 -14.14 19.49
CA GLY A 99 13.61 -14.17 20.93
C GLY A 99 13.07 -15.42 21.60
N PRO A 100 12.15 -15.28 22.57
CA PRO A 100 11.68 -16.40 23.41
C PRO A 100 10.77 -17.41 22.70
N GLN A 101 10.21 -17.08 21.52
CA GLN A 101 9.33 -17.95 20.72
C GLN A 101 8.06 -18.39 21.47
N LEU A 102 7.49 -17.52 22.28
CA LEU A 102 6.30 -17.83 23.08
C LEU A 102 5.07 -18.15 22.24
N LEU A 103 4.93 -17.48 21.08
CA LEU A 103 3.83 -17.74 20.14
C LEU A 103 3.84 -19.18 19.61
N ILE A 104 5.04 -19.72 19.36
CA ILE A 104 5.22 -21.13 18.93
C ILE A 104 5.01 -22.08 20.12
N GLN A 105 5.62 -21.78 21.27
CA GLN A 105 5.51 -22.62 22.47
C GLN A 105 4.06 -22.77 22.97
N GLN A 106 3.27 -21.71 22.83
CA GLN A 106 1.84 -21.70 23.21
C GLN A 106 0.92 -22.25 22.11
N GLY A 107 1.45 -22.68 20.98
CA GLY A 107 0.67 -23.20 19.85
C GLY A 107 -0.19 -22.16 19.12
N LEU A 108 0.06 -20.86 19.34
CA LEU A 108 -0.63 -19.78 18.66
C LEU A 108 -0.15 -19.62 17.22
N LEU A 109 1.09 -19.99 16.95
CA LEU A 109 1.70 -19.95 15.63
C LEU A 109 2.35 -21.31 15.32
N PRO A 110 1.96 -21.99 14.22
CA PRO A 110 2.59 -23.26 13.83
C PRO A 110 4.06 -23.08 13.51
N ALA A 111 4.90 -23.92 14.11
CA ALA A 111 6.36 -23.87 13.95
C ALA A 111 6.80 -24.05 12.48
N GLU A 112 6.07 -24.87 11.73
CA GLU A 112 6.33 -25.17 10.34
C GLU A 112 6.25 -23.93 9.45
N LEU A 113 5.30 -23.02 9.72
CA LEU A 113 5.15 -21.77 8.97
C LEU A 113 6.40 -20.89 9.08
N ILE A 114 7.10 -20.96 10.20
CA ILE A 114 8.28 -20.15 10.45
C ILE A 114 9.55 -20.86 9.98
N PHE A 115 9.79 -22.08 10.45
CA PHE A 115 11.07 -22.75 10.19
C PHE A 115 11.22 -23.33 8.78
N GLN A 116 10.11 -23.56 8.06
CA GLN A 116 10.15 -23.90 6.64
C GLN A 116 10.30 -22.69 5.73
N ASN A 117 10.10 -21.47 6.24
CA ASN A 117 10.27 -20.27 5.45
C ASN A 117 11.76 -19.99 5.22
N LYS A 118 12.18 -19.95 3.96
CA LYS A 118 13.57 -19.70 3.54
C LYS A 118 14.10 -18.32 3.99
N ASN A 119 13.21 -17.39 4.28
CA ASN A 119 13.56 -16.04 4.74
C ASN A 119 13.74 -15.97 6.26
N TYR A 120 13.43 -17.03 7.01
CA TYR A 120 13.74 -17.10 8.44
C TYR A 120 15.24 -17.34 8.63
N LEU A 121 15.91 -16.39 9.24
CA LEU A 121 17.36 -16.40 9.45
C LEU A 121 17.69 -17.02 10.82
N LEU A 122 17.81 -18.32 10.90
CA LEU A 122 18.12 -19.03 12.15
C LEU A 122 19.35 -18.47 12.90
N PRO A 123 20.45 -18.04 12.23
CA PRO A 123 21.60 -17.43 12.90
C PRO A 123 21.28 -16.13 13.64
N CYS A 124 20.15 -15.48 13.32
CA CYS A 124 19.70 -14.26 13.98
C CYS A 124 18.88 -14.52 15.24
N HIS A 125 18.63 -15.80 15.60
CA HIS A 125 17.93 -16.16 16.82
C HIS A 125 18.71 -15.68 18.06
N GLN A 126 17.99 -15.05 19.00
CA GLN A 126 18.53 -14.41 20.22
C GLN A 126 19.45 -13.20 19.99
N LEU A 127 19.57 -12.71 18.75
CA LEU A 127 20.22 -11.43 18.49
C LEU A 127 19.24 -10.31 18.84
N VAL A 128 19.69 -9.40 19.69
CA VAL A 128 18.91 -8.18 19.99
C VAL A 128 19.39 -7.08 19.06
N PRO A 129 18.51 -6.51 18.22
CA PRO A 129 18.88 -5.38 17.38
C PRO A 129 19.34 -4.19 18.25
N ASN A 130 20.30 -3.43 17.78
CA ASN A 130 20.76 -2.20 18.45
C ASN A 130 19.64 -1.16 18.59
N HIS A 131 18.61 -1.25 17.78
CA HIS A 131 17.39 -0.44 17.85
C HIS A 131 16.24 -1.34 18.32
N GLN A 132 15.43 -0.83 19.25
CA GLN A 132 14.28 -1.55 19.82
C GLN A 132 13.17 -1.89 18.78
N GLN A 133 13.31 -1.42 17.56
CA GLN A 133 12.33 -1.60 16.50
C GLN A 133 12.76 -2.68 15.51
N TRP A 134 12.03 -3.80 15.51
CA TRP A 134 12.28 -4.95 14.64
C TRP A 134 11.80 -4.74 13.20
N LEU A 135 10.75 -3.95 13.01
CA LEU A 135 10.20 -3.60 11.72
C LEU A 135 10.21 -2.08 11.54
N SER A 136 11.20 -1.56 10.82
CA SER A 136 11.40 -0.12 10.64
C SER A 136 10.50 0.48 9.56
N LEU A 137 10.21 -0.29 8.51
CA LEU A 137 9.38 0.12 7.39
C LEU A 137 8.31 -0.92 7.13
N LEU A 138 7.10 -0.48 6.85
CA LEU A 138 5.98 -1.29 6.42
C LEU A 138 5.20 -0.51 5.36
N ALA A 139 5.03 -1.10 4.17
CA ALA A 139 4.02 -0.66 3.24
C ALA A 139 2.81 -1.59 3.34
N VAL A 140 1.61 -1.04 3.14
CA VAL A 140 0.37 -1.77 3.27
C VAL A 140 -0.48 -1.50 2.04
N ASP A 141 -0.86 -2.56 1.34
CA ASP A 141 -1.79 -2.46 0.21
C ASP A 141 -3.20 -2.38 0.76
N ILE A 142 -3.86 -1.25 0.51
CA ILE A 142 -5.16 -0.91 1.09
C ILE A 142 -6.17 -0.72 -0.03
N GLY A 143 -7.39 -1.17 0.20
CA GLY A 143 -8.53 -0.89 -0.65
C GLY A 143 -9.80 -0.68 0.17
N ARG A 144 -10.93 -0.61 -0.51
CA ARG A 144 -12.25 -0.58 0.12
C ARG A 144 -13.03 -1.83 -0.25
N ASP A 145 -13.76 -2.36 0.70
CA ASP A 145 -14.70 -3.45 0.47
C ASP A 145 -16.00 -2.93 -0.19
N ALA A 146 -16.95 -3.82 -0.45
CA ALA A 146 -18.23 -3.48 -1.04
C ALA A 146 -19.09 -2.52 -0.19
N ASN A 147 -18.79 -2.36 1.09
CA ASN A 147 -19.46 -1.44 2.00
C ASN A 147 -18.69 -0.11 2.17
N GLY A 148 -17.55 0.05 1.50
CA GLY A 148 -16.68 1.23 1.59
C GLY A 148 -15.72 1.22 2.79
N ALA A 149 -15.70 0.17 3.58
CA ALA A 149 -14.76 0.05 4.69
C ALA A 149 -13.35 -0.28 4.19
N PHE A 150 -12.34 0.31 4.83
CA PHE A 150 -10.95 0.00 4.49
C PHE A 150 -10.61 -1.45 4.82
N CYS A 151 -9.97 -2.11 3.88
CA CYS A 151 -9.40 -3.42 4.07
C CYS A 151 -7.94 -3.46 3.61
N VAL A 152 -7.14 -4.26 4.30
CA VAL A 152 -5.75 -4.51 3.97
C VAL A 152 -5.70 -5.77 3.11
N TYR A 153 -5.09 -5.67 1.93
CA TYR A 153 -4.88 -6.79 1.02
C TYR A 153 -3.53 -7.47 1.23
N ALA A 154 -2.50 -6.68 1.51
CA ALA A 154 -1.16 -7.23 1.73
C ALA A 154 -0.32 -6.32 2.65
N ASP A 155 0.64 -6.95 3.34
CA ASP A 155 1.69 -6.29 4.09
C ASP A 155 3.03 -6.50 3.38
N GLN A 156 3.68 -5.41 3.02
CA GLN A 156 5.00 -5.40 2.38
C GLN A 156 6.06 -5.04 3.44
N SER A 157 6.61 -6.07 4.09
CA SER A 157 7.54 -5.89 5.22
C SER A 157 9.02 -6.04 4.83
N GLN A 158 9.32 -6.69 3.72
CA GLN A 158 10.71 -6.95 3.32
C GLN A 158 11.30 -5.89 2.41
N MET A 159 10.60 -5.47 1.40
CA MET A 159 11.05 -4.46 0.44
C MET A 159 9.85 -3.56 0.09
N PRO A 160 9.42 -2.71 1.02
CA PRO A 160 8.29 -1.85 0.74
C PRO A 160 8.59 -0.95 -0.46
N ALA A 161 7.78 -1.10 -1.51
CA ALA A 161 7.85 -0.26 -2.69
C ALA A 161 7.01 1.02 -2.50
N GLY A 162 7.26 2.02 -3.35
CA GLY A 162 6.44 3.23 -3.40
C GLY A 162 7.04 4.44 -2.69
N LEU A 163 8.18 4.30 -1.97
CA LEU A 163 8.82 5.44 -1.30
C LEU A 163 9.22 6.54 -2.28
N GLY A 164 9.64 6.18 -3.51
CA GLY A 164 9.97 7.13 -4.57
C GLY A 164 8.79 8.02 -4.95
N PHE A 165 7.56 7.46 -5.00
CA PHE A 165 6.36 8.23 -5.31
C PHE A 165 5.93 9.20 -4.19
N VAL A 166 6.39 8.98 -2.96
CA VAL A 166 6.11 9.87 -1.82
C VAL A 166 7.06 11.06 -1.80
N LEU A 167 8.25 10.93 -2.39
CA LEU A 167 9.30 11.93 -2.42
C LEU A 167 9.21 12.86 -3.64
N GLU A 168 8.47 12.48 -4.69
CA GLU A 168 8.17 13.28 -5.89
C GLU A 168 6.89 14.12 -5.69
#